data_bbfc79061a792dcf9aecb6059f3c1d27
#
_entry.id   bbfc79061a792dcf9aecb6059f3c1d27
#
_cell.length_a   1.000
_cell.length_b   1.000
_cell.length_c   1.000
_cell.angle_alpha   90.00
_cell.angle_beta   90.00
_cell.angle_gamma   90.00
#
_symmetry.space_group_name_H-M   'P 1'
#
loop_
_entity.id
_entity.type
_entity.pdbx_description
1 polymer ?
#
loop_
_entity_poly.entity_id
_entity_poly.type
_entity_poly.pdbx_seq_one_letter_code
_entity_poly.pdbx_strand_id
1 'polypeptide(L)'
;MGLQPEEARPRLAALGFCAEDVETLAAHFLDAEARGRSGHGLARIEWLESFEALDPDARPERLVAEPEYERWDGAGALGYLTLAAVVDAQLAAPPPRARLVVCSRTFPTGALGYWIRPLARAGLVALLTATSPRRLPPPGGGAPLTGTNPLAIAIPSSDGDPVVADVSMGAVTHGDVLAGRAQAEELVPFGGPQAHKAFALAVGLQLFVDALDPEDGFGAVLLVARPEADPVPGLRELAAGARLPGDR
;
A
#
# COMPACT_ATOMS: atom_id res chain seq x y z
N MET A 1 6.17 25.00 8.56
CA MET A 1 5.04 24.47 9.35
C MET A 1 4.33 23.49 8.44
N GLY A 2 4.23 22.22 8.82
CA GLY A 2 3.63 21.21 7.93
C GLY A 2 2.11 21.40 7.78
N LEU A 3 1.56 20.79 6.74
CA LEU A 3 0.13 20.82 6.44
C LEU A 3 -0.72 20.33 7.61
N GLN A 4 -1.81 21.04 7.92
CA GLN A 4 -2.72 20.67 9.00
C GLN A 4 -3.86 19.78 8.45
N PRO A 5 -4.45 18.87 9.29
CA PRO A 5 -5.52 17.97 8.88
C PRO A 5 -6.71 18.65 8.19
N GLU A 6 -7.12 19.83 8.63
CA GLU A 6 -8.22 20.61 8.08
C GLU A 6 -7.94 21.18 6.69
N GLU A 7 -6.68 21.30 6.31
CA GLU A 7 -6.26 21.81 5.00
C GLU A 7 -6.25 20.71 3.92
N ALA A 8 -6.27 19.42 4.32
CA ALA A 8 -6.12 18.30 3.39
C ALA A 8 -7.18 18.31 2.27
N ARG A 9 -8.45 18.38 2.63
CA ARG A 9 -9.55 18.36 1.66
C ARG A 9 -9.56 19.56 0.74
N PRO A 10 -9.44 20.81 1.23
CA PRO A 10 -9.37 21.98 0.35
C PRO A 10 -8.23 21.91 -0.66
N ARG A 11 -7.05 21.44 -0.25
CA ARG A 11 -5.89 21.33 -1.15
C ARG A 11 -6.07 20.24 -2.20
N LEU A 12 -6.60 19.07 -1.82
CA LEU A 12 -6.94 18.01 -2.77
C LEU A 12 -8.01 18.46 -3.78
N ALA A 13 -9.04 19.18 -3.32
CA ALA A 13 -10.04 19.74 -4.22
C ALA A 13 -9.45 20.77 -5.19
N ALA A 14 -8.47 21.56 -4.75
CA ALA A 14 -7.75 22.53 -5.59
C ALA A 14 -6.91 21.87 -6.70
N LEU A 15 -6.54 20.58 -6.53
CA LEU A 15 -5.89 19.78 -7.57
C LEU A 15 -6.85 19.29 -8.66
N GLY A 16 -8.15 19.54 -8.52
CA GLY A 16 -9.17 19.17 -9.50
C GLY A 16 -9.90 17.86 -9.24
N PHE A 17 -9.59 17.14 -8.15
CA PHE A 17 -10.29 15.90 -7.81
C PHE A 17 -11.76 16.13 -7.48
N CYS A 18 -12.62 15.20 -7.89
CA CYS A 18 -14.04 15.19 -7.50
C CYS A 18 -14.18 14.94 -5.98
N ALA A 19 -15.36 15.23 -5.42
CA ALA A 19 -15.59 15.12 -3.98
C ALA A 19 -15.34 13.72 -3.41
N GLU A 20 -15.65 12.66 -4.16
CA GLU A 20 -15.43 11.27 -3.76
C GLU A 20 -13.93 10.94 -3.67
N ASP A 21 -13.16 11.35 -4.68
CA ASP A 21 -11.70 11.15 -4.69
C ASP A 21 -11.01 11.96 -3.59
N VAL A 22 -11.48 13.20 -3.34
CA VAL A 22 -10.98 14.02 -2.23
C VAL A 22 -11.16 13.30 -0.89
N GLU A 23 -12.34 12.71 -0.64
CA GLU A 23 -12.57 11.96 0.62
C GLU A 23 -11.71 10.70 0.69
N THR A 24 -11.58 9.96 -0.39
CA THR A 24 -10.75 8.75 -0.46
C THR A 24 -9.28 9.05 -0.16
N LEU A 25 -8.72 10.06 -0.82
CA LEU A 25 -7.33 10.48 -0.63
C LEU A 25 -7.10 11.07 0.78
N ALA A 26 -7.98 11.97 1.23
CA ALA A 26 -7.89 12.58 2.55
C ALA A 26 -7.97 11.52 3.66
N ALA A 27 -8.88 10.55 3.55
CA ALA A 27 -9.01 9.47 4.54
C ALA A 27 -7.72 8.64 4.66
N HIS A 28 -7.08 8.30 3.52
CA HIS A 28 -5.80 7.60 3.52
C HIS A 28 -4.70 8.40 4.21
N PHE A 29 -4.53 9.69 3.85
CA PHE A 29 -3.46 10.52 4.39
C PHE A 29 -3.65 10.80 5.89
N LEU A 30 -4.89 11.03 6.31
CA LEU A 30 -5.23 11.26 7.72
C LEU A 30 -5.07 9.98 8.58
N ASP A 31 -5.43 8.79 8.07
CA ASP A 31 -5.17 7.52 8.77
C ASP A 31 -3.66 7.28 8.92
N ALA A 32 -2.87 7.60 7.89
CA ALA A 32 -1.42 7.47 7.95
C ALA A 32 -0.81 8.39 9.03
N GLU A 33 -1.23 9.66 9.13
CA GLU A 33 -0.81 10.58 10.20
C GLU A 33 -1.22 10.06 11.58
N ALA A 34 -2.47 9.66 11.74
CA ALA A 34 -2.99 9.16 13.02
C ALA A 34 -2.27 7.89 13.51
N ARG A 35 -1.64 7.14 12.59
CA ARG A 35 -0.81 5.96 12.89
C ARG A 35 0.68 6.25 13.00
N GLY A 36 1.10 7.51 12.94
CA GLY A 36 2.52 7.89 12.98
C GLY A 36 3.29 7.51 11.72
N ARG A 37 2.61 7.23 10.60
CA ARG A 37 3.20 6.91 9.30
C ARG A 37 3.25 8.15 8.40
N SER A 38 3.78 9.22 8.90
CA SER A 38 3.75 10.53 8.24
C SER A 38 4.47 10.56 6.87
N GLY A 39 5.34 9.57 6.56
CA GLY A 39 5.87 9.36 5.21
C GLY A 39 4.79 9.05 4.16
N HIS A 40 3.61 8.61 4.59
CA HIS A 40 2.42 8.36 3.76
C HIS A 40 1.26 9.31 4.11
N GLY A 41 1.50 10.30 4.96
CA GLY A 41 0.51 11.23 5.47
C GLY A 41 0.40 12.52 4.67
N LEU A 42 0.10 13.63 5.38
CA LEU A 42 -0.24 14.93 4.79
C LEU A 42 0.84 15.52 3.87
N ALA A 43 2.12 15.24 4.14
CA ALA A 43 3.22 15.67 3.25
C ALA A 43 3.10 15.11 1.81
N ARG A 44 2.27 14.08 1.60
CA ARG A 44 2.00 13.56 0.26
C ARG A 44 1.12 14.49 -0.58
N ILE A 45 0.30 15.32 0.04
CA ILE A 45 -0.51 16.31 -0.67
C ILE A 45 0.42 17.35 -1.32
N GLU A 46 1.42 17.85 -0.58
CA GLU A 46 2.41 18.79 -1.12
C GLU A 46 3.22 18.17 -2.27
N TRP A 47 3.51 16.87 -2.17
CA TRP A 47 4.16 16.16 -3.26
C TRP A 47 3.24 15.99 -4.48
N LEU A 48 1.94 15.70 -4.29
CA LEU A 48 0.98 15.59 -5.39
C LEU A 48 0.83 16.91 -6.16
N GLU A 49 0.95 18.07 -5.51
CA GLU A 49 0.94 19.37 -6.16
C GLU A 49 2.11 19.58 -7.15
N SER A 50 3.20 18.84 -6.96
CA SER A 50 4.36 18.84 -7.85
C SER A 50 4.42 17.62 -8.79
N PHE A 51 3.41 16.76 -8.77
CA PHE A 51 3.39 15.53 -9.54
C PHE A 51 2.92 15.79 -10.98
N GLU A 52 3.85 15.88 -11.92
CA GLU A 52 3.60 16.26 -13.32
C GLU A 52 2.60 15.35 -14.06
N ALA A 53 2.54 14.07 -13.69
CA ALA A 53 1.63 13.09 -14.30
C ALA A 53 0.27 13.00 -13.59
N LEU A 54 -0.12 14.03 -12.81
CA LEU A 54 -1.40 14.05 -12.14
C LEU A 54 -2.54 14.28 -13.14
N ASP A 55 -3.47 13.34 -13.18
CA ASP A 55 -4.73 13.47 -13.92
C ASP A 55 -5.89 13.21 -12.93
N PRO A 56 -6.56 14.26 -12.44
CA PRO A 56 -7.65 14.13 -11.47
C PRO A 56 -8.93 13.55 -12.08
N ASP A 57 -9.06 13.54 -13.41
CA ASP A 57 -10.21 12.97 -14.12
C ASP A 57 -10.01 11.50 -14.50
N ALA A 58 -8.78 10.98 -14.43
CA ALA A 58 -8.49 9.59 -14.74
C ALA A 58 -9.22 8.63 -13.78
N ARG A 59 -9.67 7.51 -14.33
CA ARG A 59 -10.39 6.47 -13.57
C ARG A 59 -9.78 5.10 -13.83
N PRO A 60 -9.62 4.26 -12.80
CA PRO A 60 -9.15 2.90 -13.00
C PRO A 60 -10.19 2.07 -13.73
N GLU A 61 -9.71 1.16 -14.57
CA GLU A 61 -10.54 0.27 -15.38
C GLU A 61 -10.35 -1.18 -14.96
N ARG A 62 -11.45 -1.92 -14.83
CA ARG A 62 -11.44 -3.36 -14.60
C ARG A 62 -11.50 -4.10 -15.94
N LEU A 63 -10.37 -4.65 -16.36
CA LEU A 63 -10.19 -5.29 -17.67
C LEU A 63 -10.65 -6.75 -17.69
N VAL A 64 -10.46 -7.49 -16.59
CA VAL A 64 -10.86 -8.88 -16.40
C VAL A 64 -11.60 -9.03 -15.07
N ALA A 65 -12.70 -9.77 -15.07
CA ALA A 65 -13.55 -9.97 -13.90
C ALA A 65 -14.00 -11.44 -13.81
N GLU A 66 -13.06 -12.32 -13.45
CA GLU A 66 -13.31 -13.75 -13.24
C GLU A 66 -13.41 -14.06 -11.74
N PRO A 67 -14.05 -15.16 -11.32
CA PRO A 67 -14.20 -15.48 -9.90
C PRO A 67 -12.89 -15.59 -9.13
N GLU A 68 -11.84 -16.16 -9.75
CA GLU A 68 -10.51 -16.40 -9.16
C GLU A 68 -9.45 -15.39 -9.60
N TYR A 69 -9.74 -14.58 -10.65
CA TYR A 69 -8.75 -13.68 -11.25
C TYR A 69 -9.37 -12.37 -11.73
N GLU A 70 -8.74 -11.25 -11.39
CA GLU A 70 -9.08 -9.94 -11.94
C GLU A 70 -7.83 -9.23 -12.45
N ARG A 71 -8.02 -8.45 -13.52
CA ARG A 71 -7.05 -7.45 -13.97
C ARG A 71 -7.65 -6.07 -13.91
N TRP A 72 -6.89 -5.15 -13.39
CA TRP A 72 -7.21 -3.74 -13.33
C TRP A 72 -6.09 -2.92 -13.95
N ASP A 73 -6.45 -1.79 -14.51
CA ASP A 73 -5.55 -0.79 -15.04
C ASP A 73 -5.80 0.53 -14.33
N GLY A 74 -4.74 1.18 -13.86
CA GLY A 74 -4.85 2.53 -13.30
C GLY A 74 -5.29 3.56 -14.34
N ALA A 75 -5.00 3.35 -15.63
CA ALA A 75 -5.44 4.20 -16.74
C ALA A 75 -5.16 5.72 -16.49
N GLY A 76 -4.03 6.03 -15.83
CA GLY A 76 -3.65 7.40 -15.44
C GLY A 76 -4.13 7.83 -14.06
N ALA A 77 -5.06 7.12 -13.42
CA ALA A 77 -5.48 7.41 -12.06
C ALA A 77 -4.35 7.16 -11.05
N LEU A 78 -4.36 7.91 -9.95
CA LEU A 78 -3.45 7.62 -8.84
C LEU A 78 -3.68 6.19 -8.31
N GLY A 79 -2.60 5.49 -7.98
CA GLY A 79 -2.67 4.16 -7.40
C GLY A 79 -3.50 4.08 -6.10
N TYR A 80 -3.63 5.18 -5.37
CA TYR A 80 -4.58 5.31 -4.25
C TYR A 80 -6.03 5.03 -4.70
N LEU A 81 -6.47 5.66 -5.80
CA LEU A 81 -7.83 5.52 -6.32
C LEU A 81 -8.04 4.15 -6.97
N THR A 82 -6.99 3.63 -7.64
CA THR A 82 -7.02 2.26 -8.18
C THR A 82 -7.22 1.23 -7.07
N LEU A 83 -6.44 1.31 -5.98
CA LEU A 83 -6.57 0.37 -4.87
C LEU A 83 -7.89 0.55 -4.10
N ALA A 84 -8.43 1.77 -4.00
CA ALA A 84 -9.77 2.00 -3.45
C ALA A 84 -10.82 1.23 -4.26
N ALA A 85 -10.87 1.43 -5.58
CA ALA A 85 -11.81 0.77 -6.47
C ALA A 85 -11.68 -0.77 -6.43
N VAL A 86 -10.45 -1.28 -6.37
CA VAL A 86 -10.18 -2.72 -6.22
C VAL A 86 -10.75 -3.26 -4.92
N VAL A 87 -10.46 -2.59 -3.80
CA VAL A 87 -10.92 -3.02 -2.46
C VAL A 87 -12.45 -2.99 -2.38
N ASP A 88 -13.08 -1.94 -2.89
CA ASP A 88 -14.54 -1.82 -2.92
C ASP A 88 -15.18 -2.94 -3.76
N ALA A 89 -14.57 -3.30 -4.90
CA ALA A 89 -15.02 -4.42 -5.72
C ALA A 89 -14.93 -5.77 -4.96
N GLN A 90 -13.83 -5.99 -4.20
CA GLN A 90 -13.68 -7.21 -3.41
C GLN A 90 -14.66 -7.27 -2.22
N LEU A 91 -14.99 -6.13 -1.62
CA LEU A 91 -15.99 -6.03 -0.55
C LEU A 91 -17.40 -6.26 -1.09
N ALA A 92 -17.72 -5.69 -2.25
CA ALA A 92 -19.03 -5.86 -2.90
C ALA A 92 -19.28 -7.29 -3.41
N ALA A 93 -18.24 -7.95 -3.92
CA ALA A 93 -18.32 -9.31 -4.46
C ALA A 93 -17.11 -10.15 -4.00
N PRO A 94 -17.07 -10.60 -2.73
CA PRO A 94 -15.98 -11.39 -2.21
C PRO A 94 -15.78 -12.71 -2.98
N PRO A 95 -14.53 -13.20 -3.13
CA PRO A 95 -14.27 -14.45 -3.82
C PRO A 95 -14.93 -15.64 -3.10
N PRO A 96 -15.33 -16.70 -3.85
CA PRO A 96 -15.87 -17.92 -3.23
C PRO A 96 -14.83 -18.64 -2.35
N ARG A 97 -13.56 -18.67 -2.74
CA ARG A 97 -12.42 -19.17 -1.95
C ARG A 97 -11.26 -18.20 -1.96
N ALA A 98 -10.67 -17.91 -3.11
CA ALA A 98 -9.57 -16.98 -3.27
C ALA A 98 -9.64 -16.30 -4.63
N ARG A 99 -9.07 -15.10 -4.72
CA ARG A 99 -8.92 -14.34 -5.96
C ARG A 99 -7.56 -13.65 -5.98
N LEU A 100 -6.88 -13.77 -7.12
CA LEU A 100 -5.72 -12.99 -7.46
C LEU A 100 -6.16 -11.76 -8.26
N VAL A 101 -5.74 -10.57 -7.83
CA VAL A 101 -6.01 -9.31 -8.52
C VAL A 101 -4.68 -8.70 -8.93
N VAL A 102 -4.48 -8.44 -10.20
CA VAL A 102 -3.29 -7.79 -10.77
C VAL A 102 -3.69 -6.39 -11.23
N CYS A 103 -2.95 -5.38 -10.77
CA CYS A 103 -3.20 -3.98 -11.11
C CYS A 103 -1.99 -3.41 -11.85
N SER A 104 -2.19 -2.98 -13.09
CA SER A 104 -1.20 -2.30 -13.91
C SER A 104 -1.25 -0.79 -13.69
N ARG A 105 -0.13 -0.09 -13.91
CA ARG A 105 -0.03 1.38 -13.84
C ARG A 105 -0.58 1.98 -12.53
N THR A 106 -0.26 1.33 -11.40
CA THR A 106 -0.82 1.62 -10.06
C THR A 106 0.23 2.27 -9.17
N PHE A 107 0.42 3.58 -9.32
CA PHE A 107 1.37 4.36 -8.51
C PHE A 107 0.85 5.81 -8.35
N PRO A 108 1.07 6.44 -7.18
CA PRO A 108 1.55 5.89 -5.91
C PRO A 108 0.46 5.15 -5.13
N THR A 109 0.85 4.16 -4.30
CA THR A 109 -0.11 3.32 -3.56
C THR A 109 -0.24 3.66 -2.07
N GLY A 110 0.69 4.43 -1.51
CA GLY A 110 0.70 4.81 -0.10
C GLY A 110 0.96 3.65 0.86
N ALA A 111 0.30 3.66 2.02
CA ALA A 111 0.40 2.62 3.04
C ALA A 111 -0.51 1.44 2.66
N LEU A 112 0.07 0.29 2.32
CA LEU A 112 -0.70 -0.85 1.80
C LEU A 112 -1.64 -1.45 2.84
N GLY A 113 -1.26 -1.43 4.12
CA GLY A 113 -2.11 -1.91 5.22
C GLY A 113 -3.41 -1.12 5.38
N TYR A 114 -3.48 0.12 4.90
CA TYR A 114 -4.72 0.89 4.86
C TYR A 114 -5.76 0.19 3.96
N TRP A 115 -5.36 -0.23 2.78
CA TRP A 115 -6.23 -0.82 1.76
C TRP A 115 -6.74 -2.20 2.14
N ILE A 116 -5.91 -3.05 2.75
CA ILE A 116 -6.31 -4.43 3.06
C ILE A 116 -7.00 -4.58 4.42
N ARG A 117 -6.93 -3.60 5.31
CA ARG A 117 -7.61 -3.62 6.61
C ARG A 117 -9.13 -3.76 6.50
N PRO A 118 -9.84 -3.04 5.59
CA PRO A 118 -11.27 -3.24 5.38
C PRO A 118 -11.63 -4.66 4.94
N LEU A 119 -10.81 -5.30 4.10
CA LEU A 119 -11.01 -6.69 3.69
C LEU A 119 -10.94 -7.64 4.90
N ALA A 120 -9.95 -7.45 5.77
CA ALA A 120 -9.84 -8.28 6.98
C ALA A 120 -10.98 -8.00 7.97
N ARG A 121 -11.45 -6.77 8.11
CA ARG A 121 -12.67 -6.47 8.89
C ARG A 121 -13.93 -7.10 8.32
N ALA A 122 -13.98 -7.35 7.02
CA ALA A 122 -15.04 -8.11 6.35
C ALA A 122 -14.83 -9.64 6.42
N GLY A 123 -13.87 -10.13 7.20
CA GLY A 123 -13.61 -11.56 7.41
C GLY A 123 -12.77 -12.22 6.31
N LEU A 124 -12.03 -11.45 5.52
CA LEU A 124 -11.18 -11.97 4.45
C LEU A 124 -9.70 -11.88 4.84
N VAL A 125 -8.91 -12.88 4.47
CA VAL A 125 -7.45 -12.78 4.48
C VAL A 125 -7.02 -12.00 3.25
N ALA A 126 -6.06 -11.07 3.40
CA ALA A 126 -5.53 -10.32 2.28
C ALA A 126 -4.00 -10.20 2.34
N LEU A 127 -3.36 -10.29 1.17
CA LEU A 127 -1.94 -10.01 0.98
C LEU A 127 -1.81 -9.07 -0.20
N LEU A 128 -1.12 -7.93 -0.02
CA LEU A 128 -0.94 -6.91 -1.04
C LEU A 128 0.53 -6.52 -1.12
N THR A 129 1.06 -6.47 -2.34
CA THR A 129 2.37 -5.90 -2.65
C THR A 129 2.26 -4.94 -3.83
N ALA A 130 3.19 -4.01 -3.93
CA ALA A 130 3.25 -3.06 -5.05
C ALA A 130 4.71 -2.73 -5.39
N THR A 131 4.94 -2.39 -6.65
CA THR A 131 6.24 -1.86 -7.10
C THR A 131 6.25 -0.33 -7.06
N SER A 132 7.44 0.25 -7.06
CA SER A 132 7.64 1.69 -7.02
C SER A 132 8.97 2.06 -7.72
N PRO A 133 9.24 3.35 -7.98
CA PRO A 133 10.48 3.78 -8.61
C PRO A 133 11.72 3.20 -7.94
N ARG A 134 12.70 2.80 -8.76
CA ARG A 134 13.95 2.20 -8.30
C ARG A 134 14.74 3.18 -7.44
N ARG A 135 14.75 2.96 -6.14
CA ARG A 135 15.42 3.79 -5.12
C ARG A 135 16.18 2.96 -4.09
N LEU A 136 16.01 1.62 -4.10
CA LEU A 136 16.64 0.73 -3.14
C LEU A 136 17.88 0.09 -3.74
N PRO A 137 19.10 0.47 -3.28
CA PRO A 137 20.35 -0.13 -3.74
C PRO A 137 20.57 -1.50 -3.09
N PRO A 138 21.46 -2.36 -3.65
CA PRO A 138 21.89 -3.57 -2.97
C PRO A 138 22.67 -3.24 -1.68
N PRO A 139 22.71 -4.17 -0.69
CA PRO A 139 23.57 -4.01 0.48
C PRO A 139 25.03 -3.82 0.08
N GLY A 140 25.68 -2.84 0.70
CA GLY A 140 27.06 -2.45 0.33
C GLY A 140 27.13 -1.33 -0.71
N GLY A 141 25.99 -0.87 -1.22
CA GLY A 141 25.92 0.27 -2.14
C GLY A 141 25.80 -0.15 -3.61
N GLY A 142 25.79 0.85 -4.49
CA GLY A 142 25.62 0.68 -5.93
C GLY A 142 24.37 1.38 -6.46
N ALA A 143 24.08 1.18 -7.74
CA ALA A 143 22.88 1.74 -8.36
C ALA A 143 21.62 1.08 -7.78
N PRO A 144 20.53 1.85 -7.52
CA PRO A 144 19.25 1.29 -7.12
C PRO A 144 18.70 0.28 -8.15
N LEU A 145 18.27 -0.89 -7.69
CA LEU A 145 17.77 -1.97 -8.54
C LEU A 145 16.25 -2.14 -8.44
N THR A 146 15.66 -1.87 -7.27
CA THR A 146 14.23 -2.03 -7.01
C THR A 146 13.65 -0.78 -6.38
N GLY A 147 12.31 -0.72 -6.30
CA GLY A 147 11.62 0.14 -5.35
C GLY A 147 11.76 -0.40 -3.92
N THR A 148 11.14 0.29 -2.97
CA THR A 148 11.02 -0.18 -1.58
C THR A 148 10.01 -1.31 -1.43
N ASN A 149 9.28 -1.64 -2.47
CA ASN A 149 8.38 -2.75 -2.70
C ASN A 149 7.75 -3.30 -1.41
N PRO A 150 6.73 -2.61 -0.86
CA PRO A 150 6.12 -2.98 0.41
C PRO A 150 5.34 -4.29 0.29
N LEU A 151 5.19 -4.97 1.43
CA LEU A 151 4.32 -6.12 1.60
C LEU A 151 3.39 -5.86 2.77
N ALA A 152 2.09 -6.01 2.54
CA ALA A 152 1.10 -5.97 3.61
C ALA A 152 0.32 -7.28 3.66
N ILE A 153 0.05 -7.76 4.89
CA ILE A 153 -0.74 -8.96 5.17
C ILE A 153 -1.78 -8.60 6.23
N ALA A 154 -3.05 -8.92 5.97
CA ALA A 154 -4.13 -8.70 6.92
C ALA A 154 -4.87 -10.01 7.18
N ILE A 155 -5.04 -10.34 8.46
CA ILE A 155 -5.71 -11.54 8.94
C ILE A 155 -6.90 -11.10 9.79
N PRO A 156 -8.12 -11.55 9.47
CA PRO A 156 -9.32 -11.25 10.25
C PRO A 156 -9.24 -11.87 11.65
N SER A 157 -10.05 -11.33 12.57
CA SER A 157 -10.17 -11.87 13.92
C SER A 157 -11.62 -11.82 14.39
N SER A 158 -12.05 -12.85 15.11
CA SER A 158 -13.38 -12.92 15.76
C SER A 158 -13.40 -12.21 17.11
N ASP A 159 -12.24 -11.91 17.71
CA ASP A 159 -12.13 -11.34 19.06
C ASP A 159 -11.67 -9.88 19.09
N GLY A 160 -11.69 -9.17 17.97
CA GLY A 160 -11.31 -7.76 17.91
C GLY A 160 -10.80 -7.29 16.56
N ASP A 161 -9.92 -6.28 16.56
CA ASP A 161 -9.34 -5.76 15.33
C ASP A 161 -8.48 -6.81 14.61
N PRO A 162 -8.44 -6.80 13.27
CA PRO A 162 -7.58 -7.72 12.50
C PRO A 162 -6.10 -7.42 12.76
N VAL A 163 -5.27 -8.45 12.65
CA VAL A 163 -3.81 -8.25 12.58
C VAL A 163 -3.45 -7.75 11.19
N VAL A 164 -2.72 -6.62 11.11
CA VAL A 164 -2.30 -6.00 9.85
C VAL A 164 -0.81 -5.70 9.90
N ALA A 165 -0.01 -6.57 9.31
CA ALA A 165 1.41 -6.34 9.08
C ALA A 165 1.59 -5.58 7.76
N ASP A 166 2.34 -4.47 7.77
CA ASP A 166 2.60 -3.62 6.61
C ASP A 166 4.04 -3.11 6.71
N VAL A 167 4.90 -3.61 5.85
CA VAL A 167 6.36 -3.44 5.89
C VAL A 167 6.88 -3.01 4.54
N SER A 168 7.63 -1.89 4.50
CA SER A 168 8.48 -1.50 3.37
C SER A 168 9.83 -2.20 3.48
N MET A 169 10.47 -2.52 2.37
CA MET A 169 11.81 -3.12 2.38
C MET A 169 12.93 -2.08 2.57
N GLY A 170 12.61 -0.78 2.59
CA GLY A 170 13.54 0.29 2.93
C GLY A 170 13.59 0.57 4.44
N ALA A 171 14.74 0.99 4.95
CA ALA A 171 14.92 1.44 6.33
C ALA A 171 14.12 2.71 6.63
N VAL A 172 13.97 3.57 5.63
CA VAL A 172 13.10 4.74 5.62
C VAL A 172 12.21 4.72 4.38
N THR A 173 11.15 5.53 4.35
CA THR A 173 10.34 5.70 3.15
C THR A 173 10.82 6.89 2.34
N HIS A 174 10.56 6.89 1.01
CA HIS A 174 10.80 8.07 0.20
C HIS A 174 9.99 9.29 0.68
N GLY A 175 8.83 9.06 1.29
CA GLY A 175 8.04 10.12 1.91
C GLY A 175 8.73 10.76 3.11
N ASP A 176 9.51 10.01 3.87
CA ASP A 176 10.30 10.57 4.97
C ASP A 176 11.44 11.45 4.43
N VAL A 177 12.05 11.04 3.31
CA VAL A 177 13.08 11.84 2.63
C VAL A 177 12.47 13.15 2.09
N LEU A 178 11.33 13.08 1.39
CA LEU A 178 10.62 14.25 0.87
C LEU A 178 10.20 15.23 1.98
N ALA A 179 9.79 14.71 3.12
CA ALA A 179 9.39 15.52 4.27
C ALA A 179 10.60 15.99 5.14
N GLY A 180 11.84 15.74 4.71
CA GLY A 180 13.05 16.14 5.43
C GLY A 180 13.27 15.41 6.77
N ARG A 181 12.59 14.29 6.99
CA ARG A 181 12.74 13.45 8.19
C ARG A 181 13.84 12.41 8.09
N ALA A 182 14.29 12.12 6.87
CA ALA A 182 15.40 11.23 6.57
C ALA A 182 16.24 11.78 5.43
N GLN A 183 17.49 11.32 5.31
CA GLN A 183 18.35 11.64 4.17
C GLN A 183 18.17 10.59 3.06
N ALA A 184 18.48 10.96 1.81
CA ALA A 184 18.36 10.05 0.67
C ALA A 184 19.27 8.80 0.82
N GLU A 185 20.41 8.95 1.47
CA GLU A 185 21.38 7.89 1.74
C GLU A 185 20.88 6.87 2.77
N GLU A 186 19.87 7.20 3.57
CA GLU A 186 19.22 6.29 4.52
C GLU A 186 18.19 5.38 3.83
N LEU A 187 17.89 5.63 2.55
CA LEU A 187 16.99 4.78 1.76
C LEU A 187 17.73 3.52 1.28
N VAL A 188 18.08 2.69 2.23
CA VAL A 188 18.75 1.39 2.07
C VAL A 188 17.86 0.27 2.57
N PRO A 189 18.11 -1.02 2.23
CA PRO A 189 17.34 -2.12 2.79
C PRO A 189 17.44 -2.15 4.32
N PHE A 190 16.30 -2.35 4.99
CA PHE A 190 16.28 -2.43 6.45
C PHE A 190 17.04 -3.66 6.98
N GLY A 191 17.39 -3.68 8.27
CA GLY A 191 17.96 -4.83 8.97
C GLY A 191 19.46 -4.73 9.25
N GLY A 192 20.13 -3.62 8.95
CA GLY A 192 21.54 -3.42 9.26
C GLY A 192 22.44 -4.54 8.71
N PRO A 193 23.14 -5.34 9.54
CA PRO A 193 23.96 -6.47 9.08
C PRO A 193 23.16 -7.55 8.33
N GLN A 194 21.85 -7.61 8.50
CA GLN A 194 20.93 -8.53 7.84
C GLN A 194 20.17 -7.90 6.66
N ALA A 195 20.56 -6.72 6.18
CA ALA A 195 19.91 -5.96 5.11
C ALA A 195 19.74 -6.78 3.81
N HIS A 196 20.59 -7.79 3.57
CA HIS A 196 20.47 -8.73 2.45
C HIS A 196 19.11 -9.47 2.44
N LYS A 197 18.46 -9.68 3.60
CA LYS A 197 17.15 -10.34 3.69
C LYS A 197 16.04 -9.44 3.16
N ALA A 198 16.02 -8.16 3.58
CA ALA A 198 15.07 -7.18 3.06
C ALA A 198 15.28 -6.93 1.56
N PHE A 199 16.54 -6.85 1.12
CA PHE A 199 16.86 -6.70 -0.30
C PHE A 199 16.40 -7.91 -1.13
N ALA A 200 16.61 -9.14 -0.65
CA ALA A 200 16.12 -10.34 -1.32
C ALA A 200 14.60 -10.34 -1.47
N LEU A 201 13.86 -9.89 -0.42
CA LEU A 201 12.41 -9.70 -0.50
C LEU A 201 12.03 -8.62 -1.51
N ALA A 202 12.72 -7.47 -1.50
CA ALA A 202 12.45 -6.39 -2.46
C ALA A 202 12.62 -6.84 -3.92
N VAL A 203 13.67 -7.61 -4.21
CA VAL A 203 13.91 -8.20 -5.54
C VAL A 203 12.84 -9.22 -5.87
N GLY A 204 12.52 -10.14 -4.95
CA GLY A 204 11.50 -11.16 -5.15
C GLY A 204 10.12 -10.56 -5.43
N LEU A 205 9.72 -9.53 -4.67
CA LEU A 205 8.45 -8.83 -4.86
C LEU A 205 8.42 -8.04 -6.18
N GLN A 206 9.56 -7.40 -6.57
CA GLN A 206 9.66 -6.76 -7.87
C GLN A 206 9.39 -7.75 -9.00
N LEU A 207 10.15 -8.84 -9.03
CA LEU A 207 10.04 -9.84 -10.08
C LEU A 207 8.67 -10.56 -10.06
N PHE A 208 8.08 -10.73 -8.89
CA PHE A 208 6.74 -11.31 -8.75
C PHE A 208 5.67 -10.43 -9.40
N VAL A 209 5.69 -9.12 -9.15
CA VAL A 209 4.76 -8.19 -9.78
C VAL A 209 5.03 -8.11 -11.28
N ASP A 210 6.29 -7.91 -11.70
CA ASP A 210 6.67 -7.80 -13.12
C ASP A 210 6.33 -9.06 -13.93
N ALA A 211 6.37 -10.25 -13.31
CA ALA A 211 5.99 -11.51 -13.97
C ALA A 211 4.48 -11.67 -14.18
N LEU A 212 3.66 -11.01 -13.37
CA LEU A 212 2.19 -11.06 -13.45
C LEU A 212 1.59 -9.87 -14.19
N ASP A 213 2.30 -8.75 -14.20
CA ASP A 213 1.90 -7.51 -14.87
C ASP A 213 2.82 -7.27 -16.08
N PRO A 214 2.35 -7.51 -17.33
CA PRO A 214 3.16 -7.32 -18.52
C PRO A 214 3.24 -5.86 -19.00
N GLU A 215 2.53 -4.93 -18.33
CA GLU A 215 2.48 -3.53 -18.71
C GLU A 215 3.69 -2.76 -18.18
N ASP A 216 4.11 -1.76 -18.94
CA ASP A 216 5.14 -0.82 -18.47
C ASP A 216 4.60 0.03 -17.31
N GLY A 217 5.45 0.28 -16.32
CA GLY A 217 5.13 1.13 -15.17
C GLY A 217 5.26 0.41 -13.83
N PHE A 218 4.41 0.79 -12.87
CA PHE A 218 4.38 0.20 -11.53
C PHE A 218 3.07 -0.52 -11.32
N GLY A 219 3.16 -1.77 -10.88
CA GLY A 219 2.01 -2.63 -10.64
C GLY A 219 1.78 -2.92 -9.16
N ALA A 220 0.63 -3.52 -8.88
CA ALA A 220 0.30 -4.09 -7.58
C ALA A 220 -0.36 -5.46 -7.76
N VAL A 221 -0.16 -6.34 -6.77
CA VAL A 221 -0.79 -7.67 -6.74
C VAL A 221 -1.45 -7.87 -5.39
N LEU A 222 -2.77 -8.13 -5.41
CA LEU A 222 -3.58 -8.42 -4.25
C LEU A 222 -4.09 -9.87 -4.32
N LEU A 223 -3.83 -10.64 -3.27
CA LEU A 223 -4.52 -11.91 -3.01
C LEU A 223 -5.57 -11.69 -1.94
N VAL A 224 -6.81 -12.07 -2.22
CA VAL A 224 -7.92 -12.09 -1.24
C VAL A 224 -8.43 -13.51 -1.10
N ALA A 225 -8.63 -13.98 0.14
CA ALA A 225 -9.10 -15.34 0.39
C ALA A 225 -10.05 -15.41 1.59
N ARG A 226 -10.95 -16.41 1.58
CA ARG A 226 -11.72 -16.78 2.76
C ARG A 226 -10.86 -17.63 3.69
N PRO A 227 -10.76 -17.27 4.98
CA PRO A 227 -10.02 -18.10 5.95
C PRO A 227 -10.79 -19.40 6.22
N GLU A 228 -10.05 -20.47 6.51
CA GLU A 228 -10.61 -21.73 7.01
C GLU A 228 -10.49 -21.83 8.54
N ALA A 229 -9.70 -20.94 9.17
CA ALA A 229 -9.51 -20.87 10.62
C ALA A 229 -9.24 -19.43 11.05
N ASP A 230 -9.45 -19.13 12.32
CA ASP A 230 -9.06 -17.87 12.96
C ASP A 230 -7.89 -18.13 13.93
N PRO A 231 -6.64 -17.84 13.53
CA PRO A 231 -5.47 -18.05 14.38
C PRO A 231 -5.20 -16.89 15.35
N VAL A 232 -5.90 -15.74 15.20
CA VAL A 232 -5.56 -14.51 15.91
C VAL A 232 -5.84 -14.57 17.41
N PRO A 233 -6.96 -15.13 17.91
CA PRO A 233 -7.20 -15.26 19.35
C PRO A 233 -6.07 -16.02 20.06
N GLY A 234 -5.67 -17.17 19.52
CA GLY A 234 -4.56 -17.95 20.10
C GLY A 234 -3.23 -17.20 20.08
N LEU A 235 -2.96 -16.40 19.03
CA LEU A 235 -1.77 -15.55 18.99
C LEU A 235 -1.83 -14.45 20.07
N ARG A 236 -3.00 -13.84 20.32
CA ARG A 236 -3.18 -12.83 21.37
C ARG A 236 -2.97 -13.38 22.76
N GLU A 237 -3.46 -14.60 23.03
CA GLU A 237 -3.19 -15.31 24.28
C GLU A 237 -1.68 -15.50 24.49
N LEU A 238 -0.96 -15.97 23.47
CA LEU A 238 0.50 -16.14 23.53
C LEU A 238 1.25 -14.81 23.67
N ALA A 239 0.75 -13.74 23.07
CA ALA A 239 1.35 -12.41 23.14
C ALA A 239 1.25 -11.79 24.54
N ALA A 240 0.35 -12.29 25.42
CA ALA A 240 0.20 -11.85 26.82
C ALA A 240 0.11 -10.33 26.98
N GLY A 241 -0.63 -9.66 26.09
CA GLY A 241 -0.81 -8.21 26.07
C GLY A 241 0.28 -7.42 25.32
N ALA A 242 1.24 -8.08 24.69
CA ALA A 242 2.15 -7.39 23.78
C ALA A 242 1.38 -6.85 22.56
N ARG A 243 1.80 -5.68 22.09
CA ARG A 243 1.19 -5.03 20.92
C ARG A 243 1.45 -5.85 19.65
N LEU A 244 0.39 -6.22 18.95
CA LEU A 244 0.47 -6.89 17.66
C LEU A 244 0.46 -5.88 16.49
N PRO A 245 0.94 -6.28 15.30
CA PRO A 245 0.87 -5.45 14.12
C PRO A 245 -0.57 -5.04 13.78
N GLY A 246 -0.81 -3.74 13.61
CA GLY A 246 -2.15 -3.20 13.33
C GLY A 246 -2.89 -2.66 14.55
N ASP A 247 -2.50 -3.01 15.77
CA ASP A 247 -3.06 -2.44 17.00
C ASP A 247 -2.86 -0.90 17.06
N ARG A 248 -3.84 -0.20 17.69
CA ARG A 248 -3.80 1.25 17.91
C ARG A 248 -3.08 1.62 19.19
#